data_bdb12bb85c659e24ac03943dff037169
#
_entry.id   bdb12bb85c659e24ac03943dff037169
#
_cell.length_a   1.000
_cell.length_b   1.000
_cell.length_c   1.000
_cell.angle_alpha   90.00
_cell.angle_beta   90.00
_cell.angle_gamma   90.00
#
_symmetry.space_group_name_H-M   'P 1'
#
loop_
_entity.id
_entity.type
_entity.pdbx_description
1 polymer ?
#
loop_
_entity_poly.entity_id
_entity_poly.type
_entity_poly.pdbx_seq_one_letter_code
_entity_poly.pdbx_strand_id
1 'polypeptide(L)'
;CVKVTSQHEKGAQNMTRAIRERQRSKTYDMAYISMFTVIIAICSWISIPMTVPFTLQTFGVFAAVGILGGRRGTISVLLYILLGAIGVPVFAGFSGGLGVLTGNTGGYIVGFLFSALVMWGMEKAFGKSRLVLGISMVLGLLACYTVGTVWFMVVYAQGAGSVALMTVLGWCVIPFVIPDMIKIAAALFISKRIAGAIKLK
;
A
#
# COMPACT_ATOMS: atom_id res chain seq x y z
N CYS A 1 -44.04 -5.91 36.97
CA CYS A 1 -43.25 -4.71 36.65
C CYS A 1 -41.72 -4.89 36.73
N VAL A 2 -41.17 -5.51 37.77
CA VAL A 2 -39.69 -5.65 37.99
C VAL A 2 -38.93 -6.44 36.89
N LYS A 3 -39.54 -7.46 36.25
CA LYS A 3 -38.92 -8.21 35.15
C LYS A 3 -38.76 -7.46 33.85
N VAL A 4 -39.67 -6.55 33.55
CA VAL A 4 -39.67 -5.74 32.31
C VAL A 4 -38.58 -4.67 32.35
N THR A 5 -38.41 -4.01 33.51
CA THR A 5 -37.32 -3.01 33.73
C THR A 5 -35.92 -3.62 33.59
N SER A 6 -35.72 -4.82 34.15
CA SER A 6 -34.44 -5.55 34.05
C SER A 6 -34.08 -5.95 32.60
N GLN A 7 -35.06 -6.25 31.77
CA GLN A 7 -34.83 -6.57 30.35
C GLN A 7 -34.44 -5.32 29.53
N HIS A 8 -35.08 -4.17 29.81
CA HIS A 8 -34.75 -2.89 29.17
C HIS A 8 -33.33 -2.40 29.54
N GLU A 9 -32.94 -2.50 30.80
CA GLU A 9 -31.60 -2.14 31.26
C GLU A 9 -30.51 -3.02 30.64
N LYS A 10 -30.73 -4.34 30.54
CA LYS A 10 -29.81 -5.25 29.86
C LYS A 10 -29.69 -4.95 28.37
N GLY A 11 -30.77 -4.60 27.71
CA GLY A 11 -30.77 -4.17 26.31
C GLY A 11 -29.94 -2.89 26.09
N ALA A 12 -30.12 -1.89 26.95
CA ALA A 12 -29.37 -0.63 26.89
C ALA A 12 -27.89 -0.83 27.16
N GLN A 13 -27.51 -1.67 28.14
CA GLN A 13 -26.13 -2.00 28.45
C GLN A 13 -25.44 -2.75 27.29
N ASN A 14 -26.12 -3.73 26.68
CA ASN A 14 -25.60 -4.44 25.52
C ASN A 14 -25.40 -3.52 24.32
N MET A 15 -26.31 -2.59 24.08
CA MET A 15 -26.21 -1.61 22.99
C MET A 15 -25.02 -0.67 23.22
N THR A 16 -24.86 -0.16 24.44
CA THR A 16 -23.73 0.71 24.83
C THR A 16 -22.40 -0.01 24.70
N ARG A 17 -22.35 -1.28 25.09
CA ARG A 17 -21.15 -2.12 24.95
C ARG A 17 -20.81 -2.37 23.48
N ALA A 18 -21.77 -2.68 22.63
CA ALA A 18 -21.59 -2.86 21.19
C ALA A 18 -21.10 -1.57 20.51
N ILE A 19 -21.62 -0.40 20.90
CA ILE A 19 -21.18 0.90 20.39
C ILE A 19 -19.73 1.16 20.79
N ARG A 20 -19.35 0.94 22.06
CA ARG A 20 -17.97 1.08 22.55
C ARG A 20 -16.99 0.15 21.83
N GLU A 21 -17.35 -1.11 21.64
CA GLU A 21 -16.53 -2.08 20.92
C GLU A 21 -16.33 -1.68 19.45
N ARG A 22 -17.37 -1.17 18.79
CA ARG A 22 -17.30 -0.66 17.43
C ARG A 22 -16.44 0.59 17.31
N GLN A 23 -16.53 1.52 18.25
CA GLN A 23 -15.68 2.72 18.29
C GLN A 23 -14.21 2.35 18.53
N ARG A 24 -13.95 1.45 19.49
CA ARG A 24 -12.60 0.95 19.78
C ARG A 24 -11.97 0.29 18.56
N SER A 25 -12.72 -0.53 17.82
CA SER A 25 -12.26 -1.16 16.58
C SER A 25 -11.86 -0.12 15.52
N LYS A 26 -12.66 0.93 15.32
CA LYS A 26 -12.35 2.01 14.37
C LYS A 26 -11.07 2.78 14.74
N THR A 27 -10.88 3.06 16.03
CA THR A 27 -9.69 3.78 16.51
C THR A 27 -8.42 2.96 16.27
N TYR A 28 -8.45 1.65 16.53
CA TYR A 28 -7.32 0.78 16.21
C TYR A 28 -7.04 0.71 14.70
N ASP A 29 -8.09 0.63 13.88
CA ASP A 29 -7.92 0.63 12.43
C ASP A 29 -7.22 1.91 11.95
N MET A 30 -7.62 3.08 12.45
CA MET A 30 -6.99 4.36 12.12
C MET A 30 -5.53 4.41 12.57
N ALA A 31 -5.23 3.93 13.77
CA ALA A 31 -3.86 3.89 14.29
C ALA A 31 -2.95 3.00 13.43
N TYR A 32 -3.42 1.80 13.04
CA TYR A 32 -2.65 0.92 12.17
C TYR A 32 -2.46 1.47 10.76
N ILE A 33 -3.50 2.08 10.19
CA ILE A 33 -3.42 2.71 8.87
C ILE A 33 -2.37 3.83 8.90
N SER A 34 -2.41 4.72 9.89
CA SER A 34 -1.44 5.81 10.04
C SER A 34 -0.01 5.29 10.24
N MET A 35 0.16 4.27 11.08
CA MET A 35 1.47 3.66 11.32
C MET A 35 2.06 3.08 10.03
N PHE A 36 1.27 2.34 9.24
CA PHE A 36 1.76 1.78 7.98
C PHE A 36 1.97 2.85 6.90
N THR A 37 1.22 3.94 6.91
CA THR A 37 1.50 5.11 6.06
C THR A 37 2.90 5.66 6.34
N VAL A 38 3.28 5.81 7.62
CA VAL A 38 4.63 6.25 8.03
C VAL A 38 5.69 5.20 7.65
N ILE A 39 5.42 3.91 7.83
CA ILE A 39 6.34 2.85 7.41
C ILE A 39 6.62 2.91 5.91
N ILE A 40 5.59 3.13 5.07
CA ILE A 40 5.77 3.30 3.62
C ILE A 40 6.67 4.51 3.33
N ALA A 41 6.48 5.64 4.02
CA ALA A 41 7.31 6.83 3.88
C ALA A 41 8.78 6.55 4.27
N ILE A 42 9.03 5.89 5.40
CA ILE A 42 10.38 5.49 5.81
C ILE A 42 11.03 4.57 4.77
N CYS A 43 10.28 3.59 4.24
CA CYS A 43 10.75 2.71 3.18
C CYS A 43 11.06 3.48 1.88
N SER A 44 10.37 4.58 1.59
CA SER A 44 10.65 5.41 0.42
C SER A 44 11.94 6.23 0.57
N TRP A 45 12.28 6.65 1.79
CA TRP A 45 13.52 7.40 2.08
C TRP A 45 14.76 6.52 1.96
N ILE A 46 14.64 5.20 2.17
CA ILE A 46 15.71 4.25 1.90
C ILE A 46 15.76 4.05 0.38
N SER A 47 16.51 4.92 -0.29
CA SER A 47 16.56 4.98 -1.74
C SER A 47 17.98 5.13 -2.28
N ILE A 48 18.22 4.48 -3.42
CA ILE A 48 19.43 4.68 -4.22
C ILE A 48 19.02 5.55 -5.42
N PRO A 49 19.66 6.72 -5.62
CA PRO A 49 19.31 7.61 -6.72
C PRO A 49 19.68 6.97 -8.06
N MET A 50 18.70 6.80 -8.92
CA MET A 50 18.80 6.31 -10.30
C MET A 50 17.76 7.04 -11.15
N THR A 51 17.67 6.75 -12.45
CA THR A 51 16.64 7.30 -13.37
C THR A 51 15.23 7.09 -12.79
N VAL A 52 14.94 5.91 -12.28
CA VAL A 52 13.85 5.62 -11.36
C VAL A 52 14.50 5.24 -10.04
N PRO A 53 14.26 5.94 -8.92
CA PRO A 53 14.93 5.65 -7.65
C PRO A 53 14.65 4.22 -7.20
N PHE A 54 15.70 3.48 -6.87
CA PHE A 54 15.57 2.18 -6.23
C PHE A 54 15.24 2.39 -4.76
N THR A 55 14.05 2.00 -4.31
CA THR A 55 13.57 2.23 -2.94
C THR A 55 13.12 0.94 -2.27
N LEU A 56 13.00 0.94 -0.95
CA LEU A 56 12.28 -0.10 -0.22
C LEU A 56 10.75 0.10 -0.21
N GLN A 57 10.24 1.09 -0.92
CA GLN A 57 8.83 1.47 -0.94
C GLN A 57 7.91 0.31 -1.36
N THR A 58 8.27 -0.46 -2.37
CA THR A 58 7.56 -1.66 -2.83
C THR A 58 7.35 -2.65 -1.68
N PHE A 59 8.39 -2.89 -0.86
CA PHE A 59 8.29 -3.72 0.33
C PHE A 59 7.30 -3.14 1.34
N GLY A 60 7.36 -1.82 1.61
CA GLY A 60 6.44 -1.14 2.53
C GLY A 60 4.98 -1.28 2.12
N VAL A 61 4.70 -1.13 0.82
CA VAL A 61 3.35 -1.30 0.25
C VAL A 61 2.86 -2.74 0.42
N PHE A 62 3.67 -3.72 0.05
CA PHE A 62 3.31 -5.14 0.18
C PHE A 62 3.14 -5.57 1.63
N ALA A 63 3.99 -5.09 2.54
CA ALA A 63 3.86 -5.33 3.97
C ALA A 63 2.57 -4.71 4.53
N ALA A 64 2.24 -3.47 4.14
CA ALA A 64 1.01 -2.81 4.56
C ALA A 64 -0.24 -3.63 4.16
N VAL A 65 -0.33 -4.03 2.89
CA VAL A 65 -1.48 -4.80 2.40
C VAL A 65 -1.49 -6.22 2.97
N GLY A 66 -0.33 -6.87 3.07
CA GLY A 66 -0.21 -8.23 3.58
C GLY A 66 -0.52 -8.38 5.07
N ILE A 67 -0.21 -7.36 5.89
CA ILE A 67 -0.42 -7.37 7.34
C ILE A 67 -1.80 -6.84 7.71
N LEU A 68 -2.21 -5.69 7.16
CA LEU A 68 -3.49 -5.04 7.48
C LEU A 68 -4.68 -5.64 6.73
N GLY A 69 -4.41 -6.40 5.67
CA GLY A 69 -5.40 -6.84 4.68
C GLY A 69 -5.68 -5.78 3.63
N GLY A 70 -6.29 -6.20 2.53
CA GLY A 70 -6.45 -5.39 1.32
C GLY A 70 -7.04 -4.02 1.55
N ARG A 71 -8.19 -3.93 2.26
CA ARG A 71 -8.89 -2.66 2.48
C ARG A 71 -8.04 -1.64 3.25
N ARG A 72 -7.51 -2.02 4.41
CA ARG A 72 -6.75 -1.11 5.29
C ARG A 72 -5.39 -0.76 4.69
N GLY A 73 -4.72 -1.75 4.08
CA GLY A 73 -3.45 -1.53 3.38
C GLY A 73 -3.61 -0.56 2.20
N THR A 74 -4.66 -0.70 1.39
CA THR A 74 -4.95 0.25 0.30
C THR A 74 -5.19 1.66 0.81
N ILE A 75 -5.90 1.82 1.94
CA ILE A 75 -6.11 3.14 2.57
C ILE A 75 -4.77 3.72 3.04
N SER A 76 -3.86 2.91 3.60
CA SER A 76 -2.52 3.38 4.01
C SER A 76 -1.72 3.89 2.82
N VAL A 77 -1.75 3.19 1.68
CA VAL A 77 -1.09 3.61 0.44
C VAL A 77 -1.70 4.89 -0.11
N LEU A 78 -3.04 5.00 -0.10
CA LEU A 78 -3.74 6.20 -0.54
C LEU A 78 -3.36 7.41 0.32
N LEU A 79 -3.37 7.27 1.65
CA LEU A 79 -2.96 8.33 2.57
C LEU A 79 -1.51 8.76 2.34
N TYR A 80 -0.60 7.80 2.11
CA TYR A 80 0.79 8.08 1.78
C TYR A 80 0.90 8.96 0.52
N ILE A 81 0.16 8.62 -0.55
CA ILE A 81 0.16 9.39 -1.79
C ILE A 81 -0.44 10.79 -1.57
N LEU A 82 -1.55 10.90 -0.82
CA LEU A 82 -2.19 12.18 -0.51
C LEU A 82 -1.28 13.10 0.31
N LEU A 83 -0.59 12.57 1.34
CA LEU A 83 0.39 13.33 2.12
C LEU A 83 1.52 13.85 1.21
N GLY A 84 2.05 13.00 0.32
CA GLY A 84 3.05 13.43 -0.64
C GLY A 84 2.53 14.48 -1.62
N ALA A 85 1.28 14.34 -2.10
CA ALA A 85 0.65 15.28 -3.03
C ALA A 85 0.50 16.69 -2.43
N ILE A 86 0.15 16.82 -1.16
CA ILE A 86 0.04 18.13 -0.46
C ILE A 86 1.40 18.73 -0.08
N GLY A 87 2.50 18.05 -0.41
CA GLY A 87 3.85 18.59 -0.22
C GLY A 87 4.62 18.05 0.99
N VAL A 88 4.07 17.11 1.74
CA VAL A 88 4.83 16.44 2.81
C VAL A 88 5.96 15.63 2.18
N PRO A 89 7.23 15.72 2.66
CA PRO A 89 8.38 15.08 2.03
C PRO A 89 8.45 13.58 2.32
N VAL A 90 7.42 12.84 1.89
CA VAL A 90 7.28 11.39 2.12
C VAL A 90 7.75 10.53 0.95
N PHE A 91 8.05 11.12 -0.22
CA PHE A 91 8.54 10.39 -1.39
C PHE A 91 10.07 10.20 -1.35
N ALA A 92 10.59 9.42 -2.29
CA ALA A 92 12.01 9.13 -2.40
C ALA A 92 12.86 10.42 -2.43
N GLY A 93 14.01 10.41 -1.73
CA GLY A 93 14.88 11.58 -1.62
C GLY A 93 14.25 12.74 -0.81
N PHE A 94 13.36 12.44 0.14
CA PHE A 94 12.66 13.43 0.95
C PHE A 94 11.89 14.46 0.13
N SER A 95 11.38 14.04 -1.01
CA SER A 95 10.61 14.88 -1.92
C SER A 95 9.11 14.81 -1.66
N GLY A 96 8.36 15.77 -2.19
CA GLY A 96 6.90 15.86 -2.09
C GLY A 96 6.34 16.88 -3.05
N GLY A 97 5.02 16.99 -3.10
CA GLY A 97 4.29 17.90 -3.98
C GLY A 97 3.81 17.26 -5.27
N LEU A 98 2.87 17.94 -5.92
CA LEU A 98 2.28 17.50 -7.19
C LEU A 98 3.33 17.36 -8.31
N GLY A 99 4.40 18.17 -8.29
CA GLY A 99 5.47 18.09 -9.27
C GLY A 99 6.17 16.73 -9.32
N VAL A 100 6.28 16.03 -8.19
CA VAL A 100 6.81 14.66 -8.15
C VAL A 100 5.84 13.67 -8.78
N LEU A 101 4.55 13.84 -8.53
CA LEU A 101 3.51 12.97 -9.08
C LEU A 101 3.30 13.17 -10.59
N THR A 102 3.51 14.38 -11.09
CA THR A 102 3.43 14.68 -12.52
C THR A 102 4.75 14.45 -13.26
N GLY A 103 5.85 14.21 -12.54
CA GLY A 103 7.15 13.89 -13.10
C GLY A 103 7.27 12.45 -13.62
N ASN A 104 8.45 12.12 -14.15
CA ASN A 104 8.72 10.83 -14.79
C ASN A 104 8.42 9.60 -13.89
N THR A 105 8.64 9.72 -12.60
CA THR A 105 8.46 8.62 -11.62
C THR A 105 7.07 8.59 -10.98
N GLY A 106 6.23 9.61 -11.24
CA GLY A 106 4.91 9.72 -10.64
C GLY A 106 4.00 8.54 -10.92
N GLY A 107 4.11 7.97 -12.12
CA GLY A 107 3.36 6.78 -12.51
C GLY A 107 3.64 5.55 -11.64
N TYR A 108 4.86 5.40 -11.12
CA TYR A 108 5.18 4.31 -10.18
C TYR A 108 4.56 4.54 -8.81
N ILE A 109 4.51 5.81 -8.35
CA ILE A 109 3.85 6.18 -7.10
C ILE A 109 2.34 5.89 -7.18
N VAL A 110 1.71 6.29 -8.28
CA VAL A 110 0.30 5.95 -8.56
C VAL A 110 0.14 4.43 -8.77
N GLY A 111 1.11 3.78 -9.39
CA GLY A 111 1.17 2.34 -9.59
C GLY A 111 1.12 1.54 -8.28
N PHE A 112 1.64 2.07 -7.16
CA PHE A 112 1.48 1.42 -5.85
C PHE A 112 0.03 1.36 -5.38
N LEU A 113 -0.79 2.35 -5.72
CA LEU A 113 -2.23 2.28 -5.44
C LEU A 113 -2.90 1.19 -6.27
N PHE A 114 -2.58 1.09 -7.56
CA PHE A 114 -3.08 0.00 -8.41
C PHE A 114 -2.62 -1.36 -7.90
N SER A 115 -1.37 -1.49 -7.48
CA SER A 115 -0.84 -2.69 -6.85
C SER A 115 -1.66 -3.09 -5.62
N ALA A 116 -1.92 -2.15 -4.72
CA ALA A 116 -2.73 -2.39 -3.52
C ALA A 116 -4.18 -2.77 -3.86
N LEU A 117 -4.78 -2.16 -4.87
CA LEU A 117 -6.12 -2.50 -5.36
C LEU A 117 -6.19 -3.90 -5.96
N VAL A 118 -5.19 -4.31 -6.76
CA VAL A 118 -5.09 -5.68 -7.29
C VAL A 118 -5.00 -6.69 -6.16
N MET A 119 -4.13 -6.44 -5.16
CA MET A 119 -4.00 -7.32 -3.99
C MET A 119 -5.31 -7.40 -3.20
N TRP A 120 -6.01 -6.27 -3.02
CA TRP A 120 -7.32 -6.25 -2.35
C TRP A 120 -8.39 -7.01 -3.15
N GLY A 121 -8.43 -6.84 -4.47
CA GLY A 121 -9.32 -7.60 -5.35
C GLY A 121 -9.10 -9.10 -5.26
N MET A 122 -7.83 -9.54 -5.30
CA MET A 122 -7.45 -10.95 -5.13
C MET A 122 -7.84 -11.51 -3.76
N GLU A 123 -7.62 -10.74 -2.68
CA GLU A 123 -8.07 -11.12 -1.33
C GLU A 123 -9.59 -11.31 -1.27
N LYS A 124 -10.36 -10.43 -1.92
CA LYS A 124 -11.82 -10.54 -1.97
C LYS A 124 -12.32 -11.74 -2.77
N ALA A 125 -11.66 -12.03 -3.90
CA ALA A 125 -12.09 -13.08 -4.83
C ALA A 125 -11.68 -14.49 -4.34
N PHE A 126 -10.46 -14.62 -3.80
CA PHE A 126 -9.85 -15.93 -3.49
C PHE A 126 -9.55 -16.15 -2.00
N GLY A 127 -9.88 -15.17 -1.16
CA GLY A 127 -9.69 -15.26 0.29
C GLY A 127 -8.24 -14.98 0.74
N LYS A 128 -8.00 -15.20 2.05
CA LYS A 128 -6.73 -14.87 2.74
C LYS A 128 -5.82 -16.09 2.86
N SER A 129 -5.45 -16.72 1.77
CA SER A 129 -4.45 -17.79 1.80
C SER A 129 -3.03 -17.26 1.52
N ARG A 130 -2.01 -18.04 1.92
CA ARG A 130 -0.59 -17.66 1.70
C ARG A 130 -0.24 -17.61 0.22
N LEU A 131 -0.79 -18.55 -0.55
CA LEU A 131 -0.59 -18.61 -1.99
C LEU A 131 -1.25 -17.42 -2.69
N VAL A 132 -2.50 -17.10 -2.31
CA VAL A 132 -3.22 -15.94 -2.85
C VAL A 132 -2.46 -14.66 -2.55
N LEU A 133 -1.93 -14.49 -1.33
CA LEU A 133 -1.14 -13.30 -0.98
C LEU A 133 0.14 -13.21 -1.82
N GLY A 134 0.88 -14.31 -1.98
CA GLY A 134 2.10 -14.32 -2.80
C GLY A 134 1.80 -13.99 -4.28
N ILE A 135 0.81 -14.65 -4.87
CA ILE A 135 0.39 -14.39 -6.26
C ILE A 135 -0.10 -12.94 -6.41
N SER A 136 -0.88 -12.44 -5.45
CA SER A 136 -1.40 -11.06 -5.50
C SER A 136 -0.30 -10.01 -5.43
N MET A 137 0.79 -10.26 -4.68
CA MET A 137 1.97 -9.37 -4.64
C MET A 137 2.67 -9.33 -6.01
N VAL A 138 2.83 -10.48 -6.66
CA VAL A 138 3.44 -10.55 -8.01
C VAL A 138 2.55 -9.83 -9.03
N LEU A 139 1.24 -10.09 -9.04
CA LEU A 139 0.31 -9.40 -9.94
C LEU A 139 0.25 -7.90 -9.65
N GLY A 140 0.30 -7.51 -8.38
CA GLY A 140 0.39 -6.12 -7.95
C GLY A 140 1.67 -5.44 -8.44
N LEU A 141 2.81 -6.14 -8.38
CA LEU A 141 4.07 -5.63 -8.92
C LEU A 141 3.98 -5.41 -10.44
N LEU A 142 3.42 -6.37 -11.17
CA LEU A 142 3.21 -6.24 -12.62
C LEU A 142 2.30 -5.06 -12.96
N ALA A 143 1.21 -4.87 -12.21
CA ALA A 143 0.34 -3.72 -12.38
C ALA A 143 1.09 -2.39 -12.13
N CYS A 144 1.92 -2.33 -11.08
CA CYS A 144 2.76 -1.16 -10.79
C CYS A 144 3.74 -0.88 -11.93
N TYR A 145 4.43 -1.89 -12.43
CA TYR A 145 5.36 -1.73 -13.56
C TYR A 145 4.65 -1.27 -14.83
N THR A 146 3.48 -1.82 -15.13
CA THR A 146 2.70 -1.43 -16.31
C THR A 146 2.30 0.05 -16.25
N VAL A 147 1.67 0.46 -15.14
CA VAL A 147 1.24 1.86 -14.95
C VAL A 147 2.46 2.80 -14.95
N GLY A 148 3.53 2.45 -14.22
CA GLY A 148 4.74 3.24 -14.14
C GLY A 148 5.45 3.41 -15.47
N THR A 149 5.59 2.32 -16.24
CA THR A 149 6.25 2.34 -17.56
C THR A 149 5.46 3.16 -18.57
N VAL A 150 4.15 2.95 -18.65
CA VAL A 150 3.28 3.74 -19.56
C VAL A 150 3.35 5.23 -19.21
N TRP A 151 3.24 5.56 -17.93
CA TRP A 151 3.38 6.94 -17.46
C TRP A 151 4.73 7.54 -17.82
N PHE A 152 5.82 6.83 -17.52
CA PHE A 152 7.17 7.27 -17.83
C PHE A 152 7.33 7.58 -19.31
N MET A 153 6.85 6.69 -20.19
CA MET A 153 6.92 6.91 -21.65
C MET A 153 6.16 8.16 -22.08
N VAL A 154 4.97 8.39 -21.53
CA VAL A 154 4.15 9.57 -21.88
C VAL A 154 4.82 10.85 -21.42
N VAL A 155 5.28 10.91 -20.17
CA VAL A 155 5.89 12.12 -19.60
C VAL A 155 7.25 12.40 -20.24
N TYR A 156 8.07 11.37 -20.45
CA TYR A 156 9.38 11.50 -21.07
C TYR A 156 9.28 11.97 -22.52
N ALA A 157 8.29 11.49 -23.26
CA ALA A 157 8.05 11.90 -24.66
C ALA A 157 7.72 13.39 -24.78
N GLN A 158 7.11 14.00 -23.76
CA GLN A 158 6.80 15.44 -23.75
C GLN A 158 8.03 16.34 -23.60
N GLY A 159 9.11 15.82 -22.98
CA GLY A 159 10.31 16.62 -22.70
C GLY A 159 11.52 16.29 -23.59
N ALA A 160 11.75 15.01 -23.92
CA ALA A 160 12.98 14.55 -24.56
C ALA A 160 12.76 13.76 -25.87
N GLY A 161 11.52 13.67 -26.35
CA GLY A 161 11.18 12.91 -27.55
C GLY A 161 10.80 11.45 -27.28
N SER A 162 10.37 10.74 -28.32
CA SER A 162 9.90 9.36 -28.19
C SER A 162 11.04 8.40 -27.87
N VAL A 163 10.83 7.55 -26.86
CA VAL A 163 11.77 6.49 -26.44
C VAL A 163 11.19 5.12 -26.73
N ALA A 164 12.02 4.20 -27.22
CA ALA A 164 11.62 2.84 -27.47
C ALA A 164 11.25 2.12 -26.17
N LEU A 165 10.18 1.33 -26.18
CA LEU A 165 9.71 0.56 -25.03
C LEU A 165 10.82 -0.28 -24.39
N MET A 166 11.66 -0.94 -25.19
CA MET A 166 12.77 -1.76 -24.70
C MET A 166 13.79 -0.97 -23.90
N THR A 167 14.06 0.27 -24.28
CA THR A 167 14.96 1.17 -23.54
C THR A 167 14.36 1.53 -22.19
N VAL A 168 13.07 1.87 -22.13
CA VAL A 168 12.37 2.19 -20.88
C VAL A 168 12.30 0.97 -19.96
N LEU A 169 12.02 -0.22 -20.48
CA LEU A 169 12.04 -1.45 -19.71
C LEU A 169 13.44 -1.73 -19.13
N GLY A 170 14.49 -1.47 -19.90
CA GLY A 170 15.88 -1.60 -19.46
C GLY A 170 16.26 -0.66 -18.31
N TRP A 171 15.68 0.53 -18.27
CA TRP A 171 15.95 1.53 -17.21
C TRP A 171 15.05 1.36 -15.98
N CYS A 172 13.79 1.02 -16.19
CA CYS A 172 12.73 1.18 -15.20
C CYS A 172 12.18 -0.15 -14.65
N VAL A 173 12.45 -1.29 -15.29
CA VAL A 173 11.88 -2.58 -14.90
C VAL A 173 12.96 -3.63 -14.68
N ILE A 174 13.81 -3.89 -15.68
CA ILE A 174 14.77 -5.01 -15.65
C ILE A 174 15.66 -4.98 -14.40
N PRO A 175 16.28 -3.84 -13.99
CA PRO A 175 17.13 -3.78 -12.81
C PRO A 175 16.38 -4.04 -11.49
N PHE A 176 15.05 -3.83 -11.50
CA PHE A 176 14.22 -3.90 -10.29
C PHE A 176 13.63 -5.30 -10.06
N VAL A 177 13.53 -6.14 -11.08
CA VAL A 177 12.85 -7.45 -10.99
C VAL A 177 13.45 -8.31 -9.88
N ILE A 178 14.77 -8.51 -9.87
CA ILE A 178 15.42 -9.37 -8.86
C ILE A 178 15.27 -8.80 -7.45
N PRO A 179 15.60 -7.51 -7.19
CA PRO A 179 15.39 -6.92 -5.88
C PRO A 179 13.93 -6.92 -5.42
N ASP A 180 12.98 -6.67 -6.33
CA ASP A 180 11.56 -6.64 -5.97
C ASP A 180 11.02 -8.03 -5.64
N MET A 181 11.53 -9.09 -6.28
CA MET A 181 11.22 -10.47 -5.87
C MET A 181 11.73 -10.77 -4.44
N ILE A 182 12.90 -10.27 -4.07
CA ILE A 182 13.43 -10.39 -2.69
C ILE A 182 12.52 -9.62 -1.71
N LYS A 183 12.09 -8.42 -2.07
CA LYS A 183 11.16 -7.61 -1.26
C LYS A 183 9.80 -8.30 -1.07
N ILE A 184 9.26 -8.94 -2.13
CA ILE A 184 8.04 -9.75 -2.05
C ILE A 184 8.23 -10.91 -1.07
N ALA A 185 9.33 -11.66 -1.18
CA ALA A 185 9.62 -12.77 -0.28
C ALA A 185 9.72 -12.30 1.18
N ALA A 186 10.42 -11.19 1.44
CA ALA A 186 10.54 -10.58 2.76
C ALA A 186 9.19 -10.09 3.28
N ALA A 187 8.38 -9.40 2.46
CA ALA A 187 7.06 -8.92 2.84
C ALA A 187 6.11 -10.09 3.16
N LEU A 188 6.15 -11.16 2.36
CA LEU A 188 5.37 -12.37 2.60
C LEU A 188 5.76 -13.07 3.92
N PHE A 189 7.06 -13.15 4.21
CA PHE A 189 7.58 -13.74 5.44
C PHE A 189 7.14 -12.95 6.67
N ILE A 190 7.32 -11.63 6.64
CA ILE A 190 6.96 -10.73 7.74
C ILE A 190 5.45 -10.69 7.94
N SER A 191 4.67 -10.61 6.86
CA SER A 191 3.20 -10.62 6.93
C SER A 191 2.68 -11.87 7.64
N LYS A 192 3.29 -13.04 7.41
CA LYS A 192 2.92 -14.28 8.11
C LYS A 192 3.14 -14.23 9.61
N ARG A 193 4.26 -13.64 10.04
CA ARG A 193 4.62 -13.55 11.46
C ARG A 193 3.76 -12.54 12.20
N ILE A 194 3.52 -11.39 11.60
CA ILE A 194 2.84 -10.27 12.24
C ILE A 194 1.31 -10.40 12.17
N ALA A 195 0.74 -10.90 11.08
CA ALA A 195 -0.71 -11.07 10.95
C ALA A 195 -1.32 -12.01 12.02
N GLY A 196 -0.53 -12.96 12.53
CA GLY A 196 -0.93 -13.81 13.67
C GLY A 196 -0.94 -13.08 15.01
N ALA A 197 -0.13 -12.04 15.17
CA ALA A 197 -0.02 -11.25 16.40
C ALA A 197 -1.04 -10.09 16.45
N ILE A 198 -1.40 -9.55 15.31
CA ILE A 198 -2.37 -8.46 15.19
C ILE A 198 -3.76 -9.06 15.03
N LYS A 199 -4.53 -9.13 16.14
CA LYS A 199 -5.97 -9.50 16.12
C LYS A 199 -6.78 -8.34 15.53
N LEU A 200 -6.73 -8.16 14.22
CA LEU A 200 -7.66 -7.30 13.50
C LEU A 200 -9.00 -8.05 13.39
N LYS A 201 -9.98 -7.63 14.18
CA LYS A 201 -11.37 -8.07 14.06
C LYS A 201 -12.05 -7.36 12.88
#